data_647a066e0f1cf45024e947d36f70d656
#
_entry.id   647a066e0f1cf45024e947d36f70d656
#
_cell.length_a   1.000
_cell.length_b   1.000
_cell.length_c   1.000
_cell.angle_alpha   90.00
_cell.angle_beta   90.00
_cell.angle_gamma   90.00
#
_symmetry.space_group_name_H-M   'P 1'
#
loop_
_entity.id
_entity.type
_entity.pdbx_description
1 polymer ?
#
loop_
_entity_poly.entity_id
_entity_poly.type
_entity_poly.pdbx_seq_one_letter_code
_entity_poly.pdbx_strand_id
1 'polypeptide(L)'
;MSTLQMAHDLADYEDFINLEPFAGKLLADYVAEVQRIYCADKRPWVIGYSGGKDSSAVVTLVYLALLGLEPELRSKPIFVVSSDTLVETPVVVDLIIKTMKQIEAGAKRDGLPITAHPVVPKTNETFWVNLLGKGYPAPTRNFRWCTERMKINPVSDFIKDKVSQFEEVIVVLGSRSSESASRAQVIAKHKIDGTRLARHTTLANAFIYTPIDTWDVEDVWKLLRGAFKYSPDDVEEWESPWGGNNRPLWTLYMDSSGQGECPLVIDESTPSCGNSRFGCWTCTVVTKDRAMESLIQNGEDWMLPLLKFRDLLAKTTDPEQKDTYRNYKRRTGKVSYQYAKEGEDIASERKHVPGPYWLKYRQQWLRDLLSTEKALNEQGHSITLITEPELHEIRQQWLKDPNEPDWEDSLPHIYRDVYAKDLNWIVDDQSRFDASDAELLEQLTAHYEVEPEMVMKLIELEISLEGLSKRQGVFDKIGNILKQDWGSLEDIQQKQVTLQKRNQRDQHQKTINDIEAELKKVQSQLNDAHDMSRLLNEVVTDDN
;
A
#
# COMPACT_ATOMS: atom_id res chain seq x y z
N MET A 1 2.86 42.98 16.59
CA MET A 1 2.24 42.68 17.90
C MET A 1 3.17 43.22 18.99
N SER A 2 2.65 43.91 19.99
CA SER A 2 3.50 44.46 21.05
C SER A 2 3.93 43.36 22.02
N THR A 3 5.08 43.50 22.64
CA THR A 3 5.60 42.61 23.68
C THR A 3 4.63 42.39 24.85
N LEU A 4 3.69 43.30 25.06
CA LEU A 4 2.60 43.20 26.03
C LEU A 4 1.51 42.17 25.61
N GLN A 5 1.23 42.02 24.34
CA GLN A 5 0.28 41.05 23.81
C GLN A 5 0.83 39.61 23.93
N MET A 6 2.15 39.43 23.67
CA MET A 6 2.82 38.13 23.87
C MET A 6 2.89 37.73 25.34
N ALA A 7 3.09 38.68 26.28
CA ALA A 7 3.12 38.39 27.71
C ALA A 7 1.72 38.02 28.27
N HIS A 8 0.65 38.60 27.71
CA HIS A 8 -0.71 38.24 28.07
C HIS A 8 -1.06 36.83 27.59
N ASP A 9 -0.68 36.50 26.35
CA ASP A 9 -0.89 35.17 25.76
C ASP A 9 -0.07 34.06 26.48
N LEU A 10 1.07 34.41 27.07
CA LEU A 10 1.90 33.49 27.89
C LEU A 10 1.35 33.29 29.31
N ALA A 11 0.75 34.29 29.94
CA ALA A 11 0.10 34.17 31.23
C ALA A 11 -1.17 33.33 31.17
N ASP A 12 -1.98 33.52 30.13
CA ASP A 12 -3.15 32.67 29.83
C ASP A 12 -2.75 31.21 29.55
N TYR A 13 -1.54 31.00 29.05
CA TYR A 13 -0.97 29.68 28.76
C TYR A 13 -0.56 28.93 30.06
N GLU A 14 -0.01 29.61 31.08
CA GLU A 14 0.36 28.98 32.35
C GLU A 14 -0.86 28.57 33.20
N ASP A 15 -1.92 29.36 33.23
CA ASP A 15 -3.15 29.03 33.97
C ASP A 15 -3.89 27.83 33.34
N PHE A 16 -3.84 27.71 32.06
CA PHE A 16 -4.46 26.70 31.27
C PHE A 16 -3.87 25.28 31.43
N ILE A 17 -2.56 25.15 31.43
CA ILE A 17 -1.82 23.88 31.54
C ILE A 17 -2.16 23.12 32.85
N ASN A 18 -2.77 23.77 33.83
CA ASN A 18 -2.96 23.21 35.16
C ASN A 18 -4.37 22.68 35.47
N LEU A 19 -5.34 22.75 34.52
CA LEU A 19 -6.75 22.63 34.89
C LEU A 19 -7.37 21.23 34.92
N GLU A 20 -6.90 20.28 34.08
CA GLU A 20 -7.54 18.96 34.07
C GLU A 20 -6.59 17.81 33.74
N PRO A 21 -6.74 16.63 34.40
CA PRO A 21 -5.88 15.48 34.11
C PRO A 21 -6.19 14.82 32.76
N PHE A 22 -5.12 14.46 32.06
CA PHE A 22 -5.10 13.62 30.84
C PHE A 22 -4.44 12.31 31.23
N ALA A 23 -5.14 11.19 31.11
CA ALA A 23 -4.64 9.88 31.55
C ALA A 23 -3.98 9.94 32.96
N GLY A 24 -4.56 10.72 33.88
CA GLY A 24 -4.11 10.87 35.27
C GLY A 24 -2.93 11.82 35.50
N LYS A 25 -2.46 12.58 34.50
CA LYS A 25 -1.43 13.62 34.58
C LYS A 25 -1.98 14.96 34.10
N LEU A 26 -1.38 16.06 34.54
CA LEU A 26 -1.72 17.38 34.01
C LEU A 26 -1.21 17.54 32.57
N LEU A 27 -1.87 18.38 31.78
CA LEU A 27 -1.40 18.71 30.41
C LEU A 27 0.02 19.33 30.48
N ALA A 28 0.31 20.09 31.52
CA ALA A 28 1.65 20.64 31.81
C ALA A 28 2.75 19.56 31.83
N ASP A 29 2.47 18.40 32.40
CA ASP A 29 3.44 17.31 32.48
C ASP A 29 3.77 16.75 31.07
N TYR A 30 2.77 16.65 30.21
CA TYR A 30 2.96 16.23 28.82
C TYR A 30 3.71 17.29 28.00
N VAL A 31 3.36 18.56 28.18
CA VAL A 31 4.07 19.68 27.54
C VAL A 31 5.54 19.68 27.97
N ALA A 32 5.81 19.59 29.28
CA ALA A 32 7.17 19.53 29.82
C ALA A 32 7.95 18.30 29.30
N GLU A 33 7.29 17.14 29.16
CA GLU A 33 7.91 15.96 28.58
C GLU A 33 8.31 16.21 27.11
N VAL A 34 7.41 16.78 26.29
CA VAL A 34 7.67 17.13 24.91
C VAL A 34 8.83 18.12 24.78
N GLN A 35 8.83 19.18 25.59
CA GLN A 35 9.90 20.18 25.64
C GLN A 35 11.24 19.54 25.99
N ARG A 36 11.29 18.69 27.04
CA ARG A 36 12.48 17.98 27.48
C ARG A 36 13.05 17.10 26.35
N ILE A 37 12.21 16.33 25.65
CA ILE A 37 12.65 15.45 24.54
C ILE A 37 13.07 16.29 23.33
N TYR A 38 12.36 17.37 23.04
CA TYR A 38 12.71 18.28 21.96
C TYR A 38 14.08 18.92 22.19
N CYS A 39 14.38 19.39 23.41
CA CYS A 39 15.65 20.05 23.72
C CYS A 39 16.80 19.05 23.98
N ALA A 40 16.56 17.76 24.12
CA ALA A 40 17.56 16.76 24.49
C ALA A 40 18.66 16.55 23.42
N ASP A 41 18.38 16.84 22.15
CA ASP A 41 19.30 16.64 21.04
C ASP A 41 19.00 17.60 19.86
N LYS A 42 19.70 17.39 18.74
CA LYS A 42 19.52 18.19 17.50
C LYS A 42 18.76 17.46 16.40
N ARG A 43 18.28 16.24 16.64
CA ARG A 43 17.58 15.44 15.61
C ARG A 43 16.26 16.12 15.24
N PRO A 44 16.01 16.40 13.94
CA PRO A 44 14.74 16.98 13.51
C PRO A 44 13.59 16.02 13.79
N TRP A 45 12.40 16.59 13.93
CA TRP A 45 11.18 15.81 14.13
C TRP A 45 10.39 15.70 12.85
N VAL A 46 9.86 14.51 12.58
CA VAL A 46 8.91 14.23 11.49
C VAL A 46 7.60 13.80 12.13
N ILE A 47 6.59 14.66 12.13
CA ILE A 47 5.27 14.35 12.70
C ILE A 47 4.41 13.77 11.59
N GLY A 48 3.97 12.51 11.77
CA GLY A 48 2.99 11.89 10.87
C GLY A 48 1.60 12.48 11.10
N TYR A 49 1.06 13.15 10.08
CA TYR A 49 -0.26 13.80 10.14
C TYR A 49 -1.22 13.16 9.13
N SER A 50 -2.23 12.47 9.62
CA SER A 50 -3.25 11.81 8.79
C SER A 50 -4.55 12.61 8.67
N GLY A 51 -4.64 13.80 9.27
CA GLY A 51 -5.89 14.56 9.38
C GLY A 51 -6.89 13.97 10.38
N GLY A 52 -6.57 12.85 11.03
CA GLY A 52 -7.40 12.25 12.06
C GLY A 52 -7.18 12.86 13.45
N LYS A 53 -8.10 12.60 14.40
CA LYS A 53 -8.11 13.15 15.75
C LYS A 53 -6.77 12.99 16.50
N ASP A 54 -6.18 11.80 16.43
CA ASP A 54 -4.96 11.47 17.21
C ASP A 54 -3.74 12.21 16.67
N SER A 55 -3.57 12.28 15.35
CA SER A 55 -2.49 13.05 14.73
C SER A 55 -2.67 14.56 14.93
N SER A 56 -3.91 15.06 14.95
CA SER A 56 -4.21 16.46 15.24
C SER A 56 -3.88 16.79 16.70
N ALA A 57 -4.18 15.88 17.65
CA ALA A 57 -3.82 16.06 19.04
C ALA A 57 -2.29 16.09 19.25
N VAL A 58 -1.53 15.25 18.54
CA VAL A 58 -0.06 15.29 18.59
C VAL A 58 0.48 16.61 18.08
N VAL A 59 0.02 17.09 16.94
CA VAL A 59 0.45 18.40 16.41
C VAL A 59 0.08 19.51 17.37
N THR A 60 -1.13 19.49 17.96
CA THR A 60 -1.56 20.46 18.97
C THR A 60 -0.63 20.45 20.19
N LEU A 61 -0.35 19.27 20.74
CA LEU A 61 0.51 19.13 21.92
C LEU A 61 1.95 19.62 21.64
N VAL A 62 2.52 19.25 20.49
CA VAL A 62 3.87 19.71 20.09
C VAL A 62 3.89 21.21 19.85
N TYR A 63 2.85 21.76 19.21
CA TYR A 63 2.74 23.20 18.98
C TYR A 63 2.70 23.99 20.29
N LEU A 64 1.86 23.57 21.24
CA LEU A 64 1.77 24.15 22.59
C LEU A 64 3.11 24.06 23.32
N ALA A 65 3.76 22.90 23.26
CA ALA A 65 5.07 22.71 23.90
C ALA A 65 6.13 23.70 23.38
N LEU A 66 6.15 23.94 22.08
CA LEU A 66 7.08 24.89 21.47
C LEU A 66 6.73 26.35 21.78
N LEU A 67 5.45 26.70 21.89
CA LEU A 67 5.03 28.03 22.28
C LEU A 67 5.56 28.38 23.68
N GLY A 68 5.60 27.41 24.61
CA GLY A 68 6.12 27.58 25.95
C GLY A 68 7.66 27.55 26.08
N LEU A 69 8.40 27.36 24.98
CA LEU A 69 9.87 27.46 25.00
C LEU A 69 10.35 28.87 24.67
N GLU A 70 11.50 29.24 25.22
CA GLU A 70 12.19 30.46 24.81
C GLU A 70 12.59 30.39 23.31
N PRO A 71 12.52 31.52 22.56
CA PRO A 71 12.78 31.52 21.12
C PRO A 71 14.11 30.88 20.69
N GLU A 72 15.16 31.03 21.52
CA GLU A 72 16.50 30.48 21.29
C GLU A 72 16.53 28.95 21.29
N LEU A 73 15.60 28.34 22.02
CA LEU A 73 15.47 26.88 22.12
C LEU A 73 14.63 26.26 20.98
N ARG A 74 13.94 27.08 20.19
CA ARG A 74 13.06 26.66 19.08
C ARG A 74 13.84 26.46 17.77
N SER A 75 15.06 25.94 17.81
CA SER A 75 15.95 25.92 16.65
C SER A 75 15.85 24.64 15.80
N LYS A 76 15.30 23.57 16.34
CA LYS A 76 15.25 22.25 15.69
C LYS A 76 14.06 22.16 14.75
N PRO A 77 14.26 21.81 13.45
CA PRO A 77 13.17 21.75 12.48
C PRO A 77 12.17 20.64 12.78
N ILE A 78 10.90 20.92 12.54
CA ILE A 78 9.79 19.99 12.65
C ILE A 78 9.06 19.95 11.29
N PHE A 79 8.93 18.76 10.74
CA PHE A 79 8.25 18.48 9.50
C PHE A 79 6.91 17.79 9.79
N VAL A 80 5.78 18.44 9.53
CA VAL A 80 4.45 17.82 9.58
C VAL A 80 4.19 17.18 8.22
N VAL A 81 4.13 15.86 8.17
CA VAL A 81 4.05 15.10 6.91
C VAL A 81 2.71 14.41 6.80
N SER A 82 1.99 14.65 5.71
CA SER A 82 0.73 13.97 5.37
C SER A 82 0.86 13.23 4.05
N SER A 83 0.47 11.96 4.04
CA SER A 83 0.40 11.18 2.79
C SER A 83 -0.96 11.39 2.13
N ASP A 84 -0.95 11.96 0.93
CA ASP A 84 -2.12 12.00 0.05
C ASP A 84 -2.04 10.82 -0.92
N THR A 85 -2.99 9.92 -0.84
CA THR A 85 -3.06 8.73 -1.71
C THR A 85 -3.60 9.02 -3.10
N LEU A 86 -4.02 10.26 -3.38
CA LEU A 86 -4.70 10.72 -4.61
C LEU A 86 -6.09 10.08 -4.85
N VAL A 87 -6.55 9.25 -3.92
CA VAL A 87 -7.89 8.62 -3.93
C VAL A 87 -8.55 8.67 -2.54
N GLU A 88 -8.14 9.60 -1.70
CA GLU A 88 -8.79 9.86 -0.43
C GLU A 88 -10.16 10.53 -0.67
N THR A 89 -11.06 10.41 0.30
CA THR A 89 -12.38 11.05 0.22
C THR A 89 -12.21 12.56 0.07
N PRO A 90 -12.73 13.21 -0.99
CA PRO A 90 -12.43 14.60 -1.32
C PRO A 90 -12.65 15.60 -0.17
N VAL A 91 -13.74 15.47 0.57
CA VAL A 91 -14.05 16.32 1.75
C VAL A 91 -12.94 16.21 2.81
N VAL A 92 -12.34 15.03 2.97
CA VAL A 92 -11.24 14.79 3.91
C VAL A 92 -9.94 15.41 3.41
N VAL A 93 -9.65 15.29 2.12
CA VAL A 93 -8.47 15.91 1.48
C VAL A 93 -8.49 17.42 1.68
N ASP A 94 -9.62 18.05 1.40
CA ASP A 94 -9.78 19.51 1.56
C ASP A 94 -9.53 19.94 3.02
N LEU A 95 -10.06 19.20 3.98
CA LEU A 95 -9.84 19.46 5.40
C LEU A 95 -8.34 19.32 5.76
N ILE A 96 -7.67 18.26 5.30
CA ILE A 96 -6.25 18.05 5.56
C ILE A 96 -5.41 19.18 4.97
N ILE A 97 -5.60 19.50 3.70
CA ILE A 97 -4.84 20.55 3.01
C ILE A 97 -5.04 21.91 3.68
N LYS A 98 -6.29 22.25 4.03
CA LYS A 98 -6.61 23.48 4.74
C LYS A 98 -5.91 23.54 6.10
N THR A 99 -5.99 22.48 6.88
CA THR A 99 -5.37 22.40 8.21
C THR A 99 -3.85 22.49 8.11
N MET A 100 -3.22 21.80 7.17
CA MET A 100 -1.76 21.88 6.98
C MET A 100 -1.30 23.31 6.64
N LYS A 101 -2.02 24.00 5.76
CA LYS A 101 -1.76 25.43 5.47
C LYS A 101 -1.92 26.32 6.70
N GLN A 102 -2.93 26.05 7.54
CA GLN A 102 -3.16 26.79 8.79
C GLN A 102 -2.03 26.53 9.81
N ILE A 103 -1.59 25.27 9.97
CA ILE A 103 -0.46 24.91 10.85
C ILE A 103 0.80 25.68 10.41
N GLU A 104 1.13 25.68 9.13
CA GLU A 104 2.32 26.37 8.62
C GLU A 104 2.22 27.90 8.78
N ALA A 105 1.06 28.47 8.47
CA ALA A 105 0.80 29.91 8.64
C ALA A 105 0.88 30.32 10.12
N GLY A 106 0.28 29.54 11.03
CA GLY A 106 0.38 29.76 12.47
C GLY A 106 1.80 29.64 12.98
N ALA A 107 2.52 28.59 12.57
CA ALA A 107 3.91 28.39 12.94
C ALA A 107 4.80 29.59 12.52
N LYS A 108 4.59 30.08 11.30
CA LYS A 108 5.30 31.29 10.84
C LYS A 108 4.95 32.53 11.65
N ARG A 109 3.67 32.74 12.00
CA ARG A 109 3.22 33.82 12.87
C ARG A 109 3.92 33.78 14.23
N ASP A 110 4.02 32.58 14.82
CA ASP A 110 4.49 32.38 16.20
C ASP A 110 6.01 32.11 16.28
N GLY A 111 6.72 32.17 15.16
CA GLY A 111 8.16 31.93 15.11
C GLY A 111 8.57 30.50 15.45
N LEU A 112 7.72 29.51 15.09
CA LEU A 112 8.00 28.10 15.31
C LEU A 112 8.65 27.46 14.09
N PRO A 113 9.60 26.53 14.25
CA PRO A 113 10.31 25.87 13.15
C PRO A 113 9.50 24.69 12.57
N ILE A 114 8.21 24.90 12.34
CA ILE A 114 7.29 23.87 11.82
C ILE A 114 6.97 24.18 10.36
N THR A 115 7.14 23.16 9.49
CA THR A 115 6.74 23.21 8.07
C THR A 115 5.83 22.03 7.72
N ALA A 116 4.92 22.22 6.77
CA ALA A 116 3.95 21.22 6.37
C ALA A 116 4.29 20.63 4.98
N HIS A 117 4.32 19.31 4.89
CA HIS A 117 4.77 18.57 3.70
C HIS A 117 3.75 17.52 3.28
N PRO A 118 2.89 17.80 2.28
CA PRO A 118 2.13 16.75 1.64
C PRO A 118 3.08 15.88 0.80
N VAL A 119 2.96 14.55 0.94
CA VAL A 119 3.69 13.57 0.14
C VAL A 119 2.72 12.71 -0.63
N VAL A 120 3.06 12.39 -1.88
CA VAL A 120 2.24 11.61 -2.79
C VAL A 120 3.01 10.37 -3.25
N PRO A 121 2.33 9.29 -3.64
CA PRO A 121 2.98 8.12 -4.24
C PRO A 121 3.63 8.49 -5.59
N LYS A 122 4.68 7.75 -5.97
CA LYS A 122 5.23 7.84 -7.32
C LYS A 122 4.15 7.49 -8.33
N THR A 123 4.16 8.12 -9.51
CA THR A 123 3.11 7.92 -10.53
C THR A 123 2.87 6.45 -10.83
N ASN A 124 3.91 5.66 -10.98
CA ASN A 124 3.81 4.22 -11.24
C ASN A 124 3.33 3.37 -10.03
N GLU A 125 3.14 3.97 -8.86
CA GLU A 125 2.67 3.34 -7.63
C GLU A 125 1.29 3.85 -7.17
N THR A 126 0.66 4.78 -7.91
CA THR A 126 -0.68 5.30 -7.60
C THR A 126 -1.75 4.21 -7.72
N PHE A 127 -2.94 4.49 -7.18
CA PHE A 127 -4.06 3.54 -7.19
C PHE A 127 -4.46 3.17 -8.61
N TRP A 128 -4.68 4.17 -9.47
CA TRP A 128 -5.18 3.94 -10.82
C TRP A 128 -4.15 3.28 -11.73
N VAL A 129 -2.89 3.67 -11.62
CA VAL A 129 -1.83 3.01 -12.40
C VAL A 129 -1.69 1.53 -12.01
N ASN A 130 -1.81 1.20 -10.73
CA ASN A 130 -1.78 -0.21 -10.32
C ASN A 130 -3.04 -0.96 -10.75
N LEU A 131 -4.24 -0.40 -10.55
CA LEU A 131 -5.51 -1.06 -10.85
C LEU A 131 -5.81 -1.07 -12.35
N LEU A 132 -5.84 0.09 -13.00
CA LEU A 132 -6.16 0.23 -14.42
C LEU A 132 -4.96 -0.06 -15.31
N GLY A 133 -3.78 0.45 -14.98
CA GLY A 133 -2.56 0.25 -15.77
C GLY A 133 -2.07 -1.19 -15.70
N LYS A 134 -1.68 -1.65 -14.52
CA LYS A 134 -1.09 -2.99 -14.30
C LYS A 134 -2.10 -4.11 -14.09
N GLY A 135 -3.40 -3.79 -13.98
CA GLY A 135 -4.47 -4.75 -13.76
C GLY A 135 -4.46 -5.41 -12.37
N TYR A 136 -3.89 -4.76 -11.34
CA TYR A 136 -3.90 -5.33 -9.99
C TYR A 136 -5.34 -5.45 -9.49
N PRO A 137 -5.69 -6.56 -8.81
CA PRO A 137 -7.01 -6.68 -8.22
C PRO A 137 -7.24 -5.60 -7.17
N ALA A 138 -8.49 -5.16 -7.05
CA ALA A 138 -8.87 -4.24 -5.99
C ALA A 138 -8.44 -4.79 -4.62
N PRO A 139 -8.01 -3.91 -3.68
CA PRO A 139 -7.46 -4.35 -2.41
C PRO A 139 -8.42 -5.20 -1.58
N THR A 140 -7.90 -6.22 -0.91
CA THR A 140 -8.66 -7.07 0.02
C THR A 140 -7.96 -7.12 1.38
N ARG A 141 -8.59 -7.70 2.39
CA ARG A 141 -7.96 -7.86 3.73
C ARG A 141 -6.61 -8.58 3.66
N ASN A 142 -6.45 -9.51 2.73
CA ASN A 142 -5.24 -10.32 2.58
C ASN A 142 -4.28 -9.81 1.51
N PHE A 143 -4.65 -8.79 0.74
CA PHE A 143 -3.84 -8.24 -0.33
C PHE A 143 -3.99 -6.72 -0.38
N ARG A 144 -3.23 -6.03 0.46
CA ARG A 144 -3.28 -4.56 0.69
C ARG A 144 -2.11 -3.84 0.05
N TRP A 145 -1.85 -4.08 -1.21
CA TRP A 145 -0.78 -3.42 -1.95
C TRP A 145 -0.85 -1.88 -1.91
N CYS A 146 -2.05 -1.33 -1.74
CA CYS A 146 -2.28 0.11 -1.64
C CYS A 146 -1.63 0.72 -0.38
N THR A 147 -1.65 0.02 0.76
CA THR A 147 -1.09 0.54 2.03
C THR A 147 0.42 0.80 1.90
N GLU A 148 1.16 -0.19 1.39
CA GLU A 148 2.61 -0.08 1.21
C GLU A 148 2.94 1.03 0.22
N ARG A 149 2.37 0.99 -0.99
CA ARG A 149 2.75 1.86 -2.10
C ARG A 149 2.29 3.29 -1.93
N MET A 150 1.10 3.52 -1.38
CA MET A 150 0.47 4.83 -1.37
C MET A 150 0.59 5.55 -0.02
N LYS A 151 0.82 4.82 1.08
CA LYS A 151 0.93 5.42 2.43
C LYS A 151 2.31 5.26 3.03
N ILE A 152 2.88 4.04 3.02
CA ILE A 152 4.16 3.77 3.69
C ILE A 152 5.34 4.30 2.87
N ASN A 153 5.43 3.95 1.58
CA ASN A 153 6.56 4.31 0.73
C ASN A 153 6.78 5.83 0.63
N PRO A 154 5.76 6.68 0.35
CA PRO A 154 5.96 8.12 0.25
C PRO A 154 6.51 8.74 1.54
N VAL A 155 5.98 8.34 2.69
CA VAL A 155 6.45 8.82 4.00
C VAL A 155 7.85 8.29 4.30
N SER A 156 8.13 7.01 4.01
CA SER A 156 9.44 6.41 4.19
C SER A 156 10.51 7.07 3.32
N ASP A 157 10.18 7.40 2.07
CA ASP A 157 11.08 8.11 1.16
C ASP A 157 11.37 9.52 1.69
N PHE A 158 10.37 10.24 2.23
CA PHE A 158 10.56 11.52 2.90
C PHE A 158 11.47 11.40 4.12
N ILE A 159 11.23 10.41 4.99
CA ILE A 159 12.07 10.17 6.18
C ILE A 159 13.52 9.87 5.77
N LYS A 160 13.74 9.01 4.77
CA LYS A 160 15.07 8.70 4.23
C LYS A 160 15.78 9.95 3.71
N ASP A 161 15.07 10.84 3.02
CA ASP A 161 15.60 12.12 2.57
C ASP A 161 16.07 12.95 3.77
N LYS A 162 15.26 13.05 4.83
CA LYS A 162 15.66 13.79 6.05
C LYS A 162 16.80 13.10 6.80
N VAL A 163 16.83 11.77 6.88
CA VAL A 163 17.98 11.03 7.42
C VAL A 163 19.26 11.34 6.64
N SER A 164 19.17 11.42 5.30
CA SER A 164 20.31 11.80 4.46
C SER A 164 20.82 13.21 4.75
N GLN A 165 19.94 14.14 5.13
CA GLN A 165 20.28 15.54 5.44
C GLN A 165 20.80 15.74 6.87
N PHE A 166 20.29 14.99 7.83
CA PHE A 166 20.49 15.24 9.27
C PHE A 166 21.10 14.04 10.03
N GLU A 167 21.45 12.94 9.34
CA GLU A 167 21.99 11.69 9.85
C GLU A 167 20.97 10.86 10.64
N GLU A 168 20.20 11.45 11.56
CA GLU A 168 19.15 10.82 12.34
C GLU A 168 17.90 11.69 12.42
N VAL A 169 16.73 11.08 12.60
CA VAL A 169 15.45 11.77 12.80
C VAL A 169 14.61 11.13 13.90
N ILE A 170 13.70 11.89 14.50
CA ILE A 170 12.66 11.37 15.39
C ILE A 170 11.31 11.49 14.69
N VAL A 171 10.65 10.35 14.48
CA VAL A 171 9.29 10.26 13.94
C VAL A 171 8.31 10.33 15.10
N VAL A 172 7.43 11.32 15.09
CA VAL A 172 6.44 11.54 16.15
C VAL A 172 5.07 11.06 15.65
N LEU A 173 4.44 10.17 16.39
CA LEU A 173 3.21 9.50 15.97
C LEU A 173 2.11 9.59 17.03
N GLY A 174 0.86 9.72 16.56
CA GLY A 174 -0.35 9.72 17.38
C GLY A 174 -0.88 8.31 17.72
N SER A 175 0.01 7.34 17.91
CA SER A 175 -0.41 5.98 18.27
C SER A 175 -0.71 5.88 19.76
N ARG A 176 -1.83 5.24 20.11
CA ARG A 176 -2.27 5.01 21.48
C ARG A 176 -2.30 3.50 21.78
N SER A 177 -1.85 3.09 22.96
CA SER A 177 -1.85 1.68 23.39
C SER A 177 -3.26 1.11 23.53
N SER A 178 -4.25 1.96 23.81
CA SER A 178 -5.67 1.57 23.88
C SER A 178 -6.28 1.19 22.53
N GLU A 179 -5.67 1.58 21.39
CA GLU A 179 -6.22 1.27 20.05
C GLU A 179 -5.93 -0.14 19.59
N SER A 180 -4.77 -0.69 19.94
CA SER A 180 -4.34 -2.01 19.46
C SER A 180 -3.27 -2.61 20.36
N ALA A 181 -3.59 -3.77 20.95
CA ALA A 181 -2.65 -4.53 21.76
C ALA A 181 -1.38 -4.93 20.98
N SER A 182 -1.51 -5.20 19.67
CA SER A 182 -0.37 -5.54 18.82
C SER A 182 0.58 -4.35 18.61
N ARG A 183 0.05 -3.14 18.42
CA ARG A 183 0.87 -1.91 18.31
C ARG A 183 1.60 -1.61 19.62
N ALA A 184 0.90 -1.72 20.76
CA ALA A 184 1.51 -1.57 22.08
C ALA A 184 2.68 -2.55 22.29
N GLN A 185 2.53 -3.80 21.90
CA GLN A 185 3.57 -4.83 21.98
C GLN A 185 4.78 -4.50 21.09
N VAL A 186 4.56 -4.05 19.85
CA VAL A 186 5.65 -3.68 18.94
C VAL A 186 6.44 -2.49 19.49
N ILE A 187 5.76 -1.44 19.94
CA ILE A 187 6.42 -0.27 20.55
C ILE A 187 7.22 -0.69 21.78
N ALA A 188 6.63 -1.49 22.66
CA ALA A 188 7.31 -1.99 23.88
C ALA A 188 8.57 -2.82 23.55
N LYS A 189 8.51 -3.68 22.52
CA LYS A 189 9.63 -4.52 22.08
C LYS A 189 10.83 -3.71 21.55
N HIS A 190 10.58 -2.55 20.95
CA HIS A 190 11.62 -1.71 20.33
C HIS A 190 11.98 -0.48 21.19
N LYS A 191 11.43 -0.39 22.38
CA LYS A 191 11.70 0.70 23.34
C LYS A 191 13.18 0.71 23.73
N ILE A 192 13.75 1.91 23.83
CA ILE A 192 15.13 2.11 24.27
C ILE A 192 15.09 2.37 25.78
N ASP A 193 15.78 1.53 26.53
CA ASP A 193 15.81 1.63 28.00
C ASP A 193 16.24 3.02 28.47
N GLY A 194 15.56 3.53 29.49
CA GLY A 194 15.82 4.85 30.05
C GLY A 194 15.36 6.04 29.21
N THR A 195 14.69 5.79 28.07
CA THR A 195 14.18 6.84 27.17
C THR A 195 12.70 6.67 26.87
N ARG A 196 12.06 7.72 26.31
CA ARG A 196 10.70 7.67 25.74
C ARG A 196 10.71 7.31 24.25
N LEU A 197 11.88 7.02 23.68
CA LEU A 197 12.06 6.69 22.27
C LEU A 197 12.07 5.18 22.03
N ALA A 198 11.58 4.78 20.86
CA ALA A 198 11.72 3.43 20.33
C ALA A 198 12.50 3.48 19.00
N ARG A 199 13.13 2.37 18.60
CA ARG A 199 13.74 2.27 17.26
C ARG A 199 12.67 2.05 16.20
N HIS A 200 12.83 2.68 15.06
CA HIS A 200 11.97 2.37 13.90
C HIS A 200 12.28 0.97 13.38
N THR A 201 11.24 0.20 13.02
CA THR A 201 11.38 -1.22 12.65
C THR A 201 12.16 -1.45 11.37
N THR A 202 12.06 -0.52 10.40
CA THR A 202 12.65 -0.68 9.04
C THR A 202 13.69 0.38 8.68
N LEU A 203 13.73 1.52 9.38
CA LEU A 203 14.65 2.64 9.10
C LEU A 203 15.69 2.74 10.23
N ALA A 204 16.94 2.41 9.92
CA ALA A 204 18.02 2.26 10.91
C ALA A 204 18.29 3.53 11.73
N ASN A 205 18.20 4.72 11.11
CA ASN A 205 18.53 6.01 11.73
C ASN A 205 17.27 6.84 12.06
N ALA A 206 16.12 6.18 12.19
CA ALA A 206 14.87 6.78 12.61
C ALA A 206 14.45 6.25 13.98
N PHE A 207 14.00 7.14 14.84
CA PHE A 207 13.47 6.83 16.17
C PHE A 207 12.00 7.20 16.23
N ILE A 208 11.24 6.54 17.08
CA ILE A 208 9.81 6.78 17.25
C ILE A 208 9.55 7.39 18.61
N TYR A 209 8.74 8.44 18.65
CA TYR A 209 8.19 9.05 19.84
C TYR A 209 6.66 9.08 19.75
N THR A 210 5.98 8.61 20.79
CA THR A 210 4.51 8.56 20.88
C THR A 210 4.08 9.33 22.12
N PRO A 211 3.88 10.66 22.05
CA PRO A 211 3.59 11.50 23.20
C PRO A 211 2.26 11.17 23.89
N ILE A 212 1.29 10.65 23.15
CA ILE A 212 -0.08 10.37 23.61
C ILE A 212 -0.36 8.87 23.75
N ASP A 213 0.67 8.03 23.93
CA ASP A 213 0.55 6.57 23.99
C ASP A 213 -0.39 6.05 25.08
N THR A 214 -0.52 6.79 26.16
CA THR A 214 -1.38 6.45 27.33
C THR A 214 -2.77 7.06 27.28
N TRP A 215 -3.04 7.97 26.32
CA TRP A 215 -4.31 8.67 26.24
C TRP A 215 -5.45 7.78 25.76
N ASP A 216 -6.65 8.06 26.25
CA ASP A 216 -7.87 7.51 25.67
C ASP A 216 -8.49 8.44 24.61
N VAL A 217 -9.66 8.08 24.09
CA VAL A 217 -10.35 8.88 23.06
C VAL A 217 -10.87 10.19 23.63
N GLU A 218 -11.26 10.19 24.90
CA GLU A 218 -11.80 11.34 25.59
C GLU A 218 -10.72 12.40 25.81
N ASP A 219 -9.51 11.98 26.24
CA ASP A 219 -8.35 12.87 26.36
C ASP A 219 -8.01 13.57 25.04
N VAL A 220 -8.02 12.80 23.93
CA VAL A 220 -7.78 13.34 22.58
C VAL A 220 -8.80 14.43 22.23
N TRP A 221 -10.08 14.15 22.41
CA TRP A 221 -11.12 15.12 22.09
C TRP A 221 -11.13 16.30 23.05
N LYS A 222 -10.81 16.10 24.32
CA LYS A 222 -10.66 17.14 25.33
C LYS A 222 -9.62 18.17 24.88
N LEU A 223 -8.44 17.74 24.44
CA LEU A 223 -7.43 18.62 23.87
C LEU A 223 -7.93 19.35 22.63
N LEU A 224 -8.54 18.63 21.68
CA LEU A 224 -9.00 19.20 20.40
C LEU A 224 -10.20 20.15 20.54
N ARG A 225 -10.99 20.03 21.62
CA ARG A 225 -12.08 20.95 21.94
C ARG A 225 -11.58 22.29 22.51
N GLY A 226 -10.30 22.37 22.82
CA GLY A 226 -9.71 23.59 23.34
C GLY A 226 -9.56 23.63 24.86
N ALA A 227 -9.39 22.43 25.50
CA ALA A 227 -9.06 22.37 26.93
C ALA A 227 -7.75 23.10 27.30
N PHE A 228 -7.16 23.84 26.39
CA PHE A 228 -5.99 24.70 26.57
C PHE A 228 -6.34 26.19 26.64
N LYS A 229 -7.58 26.56 26.54
CA LYS A 229 -8.05 27.92 26.69
C LYS A 229 -8.93 28.01 27.93
N TYR A 230 -8.58 28.86 28.86
CA TYR A 230 -9.42 29.16 29.99
C TYR A 230 -9.84 30.61 29.97
N SER A 231 -11.04 30.84 29.50
CA SER A 231 -11.86 31.99 29.86
C SER A 231 -13.32 31.52 29.82
N PRO A 232 -14.08 31.68 30.91
CA PRO A 232 -15.48 31.27 30.96
C PRO A 232 -16.37 32.03 29.98
N ASP A 233 -15.95 33.19 29.49
CA ASP A 233 -16.78 34.14 28.78
C ASP A 233 -16.45 34.29 27.27
N ASP A 234 -15.29 33.78 26.76
CA ASP A 234 -14.79 34.07 25.40
C ASP A 234 -14.29 32.85 24.64
N VAL A 235 -14.68 31.64 25.01
CA VAL A 235 -14.12 30.44 24.36
C VAL A 235 -14.92 30.11 23.10
N GLU A 236 -14.37 30.39 21.91
CA GLU A 236 -14.73 29.61 20.74
C GLU A 236 -14.24 28.18 20.95
N GLU A 237 -15.13 27.28 21.37
CA GLU A 237 -14.85 25.86 21.40
C GLU A 237 -14.25 25.40 20.04
N TRP A 238 -13.27 24.47 20.11
CA TRP A 238 -12.65 23.86 18.95
C TRP A 238 -11.54 24.64 18.24
N GLU A 239 -11.14 25.80 18.72
CA GLU A 239 -10.03 26.54 18.13
C GLU A 239 -8.69 25.85 18.37
N SER A 240 -7.85 25.75 17.34
CA SER A 240 -6.49 25.20 17.41
C SER A 240 -5.48 26.31 17.74
N PRO A 241 -4.30 26.00 18.36
CA PRO A 241 -3.29 27.01 18.69
C PRO A 241 -2.73 27.74 17.45
N TRP A 242 -2.83 27.16 16.28
CA TRP A 242 -2.43 27.79 15.02
C TRP A 242 -3.53 28.65 14.38
N GLY A 243 -4.69 28.84 15.03
CA GLY A 243 -5.80 29.65 14.51
C GLY A 243 -6.72 28.88 13.57
N GLY A 244 -6.76 27.55 13.65
CA GLY A 244 -7.73 26.70 12.95
C GLY A 244 -8.91 26.32 13.85
N ASN A 245 -9.88 25.61 13.28
CA ASN A 245 -11.03 25.09 14.02
C ASN A 245 -11.19 23.59 13.79
N ASN A 246 -11.26 22.82 14.87
CA ASN A 246 -11.38 21.35 14.86
C ASN A 246 -12.83 20.84 14.79
N ARG A 247 -13.84 21.73 14.80
CA ARG A 247 -15.26 21.36 14.75
C ARG A 247 -15.61 20.58 13.48
N PRO A 248 -15.11 20.93 12.27
CA PRO A 248 -15.33 20.11 11.07
C PRO A 248 -14.81 18.67 11.24
N LEU A 249 -13.66 18.49 11.88
CA LEU A 249 -13.12 17.17 12.19
C LEU A 249 -14.03 16.40 13.16
N TRP A 250 -14.54 17.06 14.21
CA TRP A 250 -15.50 16.47 15.14
C TRP A 250 -16.78 16.04 14.44
N THR A 251 -17.39 16.94 13.63
CA THR A 251 -18.61 16.65 12.86
C THR A 251 -18.40 15.42 11.96
N LEU A 252 -17.29 15.37 11.26
CA LEU A 252 -16.90 14.23 10.43
C LEU A 252 -16.85 12.90 11.22
N TYR A 253 -16.37 12.93 12.47
CA TYR A 253 -16.36 11.77 13.34
C TYR A 253 -17.74 11.41 13.89
N MET A 254 -18.58 12.38 14.20
CA MET A 254 -19.95 12.15 14.66
C MET A 254 -20.83 11.57 13.56
N ASP A 255 -20.73 12.13 12.36
CA ASP A 255 -21.51 11.69 11.19
C ASP A 255 -21.11 10.29 10.71
N SER A 256 -19.89 9.86 10.99
CA SER A 256 -19.39 8.52 10.66
C SER A 256 -19.57 7.50 11.77
N SER A 257 -20.54 7.67 12.72
CA SER A 257 -20.69 6.89 13.93
C SER A 257 -20.71 5.36 13.74
N GLY A 258 -19.56 4.78 13.77
CA GLY A 258 -19.26 3.37 13.78
C GLY A 258 -17.78 3.25 14.10
N GLN A 259 -17.41 2.64 15.18
CA GLN A 259 -16.06 2.50 15.75
C GLN A 259 -14.98 2.31 14.67
N GLY A 260 -14.14 3.32 14.44
CA GLY A 260 -13.08 3.27 13.45
C GLY A 260 -11.83 4.07 13.83
N GLU A 261 -10.67 3.52 13.53
CA GLU A 261 -9.35 3.98 13.96
C GLU A 261 -8.47 4.45 12.79
N CYS A 262 -7.50 5.31 13.11
CA CYS A 262 -6.60 5.98 12.17
C CYS A 262 -5.52 5.05 11.56
N PRO A 263 -5.16 5.19 10.27
CA PRO A 263 -4.24 4.30 9.57
C PRO A 263 -2.83 4.86 9.39
N LEU A 264 -2.06 5.07 10.46
CA LEU A 264 -0.62 5.16 10.33
C LEU A 264 -0.01 3.81 10.70
N VAL A 265 0.61 3.15 9.71
CA VAL A 265 1.23 1.84 9.90
C VAL A 265 2.64 2.04 10.41
N ILE A 266 2.91 1.53 11.61
CA ILE A 266 4.25 1.48 12.22
C ILE A 266 4.96 0.18 11.83
N ASP A 267 4.21 -0.86 11.44
CA ASP A 267 4.71 -2.21 11.16
C ASP A 267 3.87 -2.90 10.08
N GLU A 268 4.54 -3.56 9.12
CA GLU A 268 3.91 -4.32 8.03
C GLU A 268 3.09 -5.53 8.52
N SER A 269 3.39 -6.05 9.69
CA SER A 269 2.71 -7.21 10.28
C SER A 269 1.36 -6.88 10.92
N THR A 270 1.06 -5.59 11.17
CA THR A 270 -0.16 -5.18 11.84
C THR A 270 -1.23 -4.77 10.83
N PRO A 271 -2.39 -5.46 10.75
CA PRO A 271 -3.47 -5.07 9.86
C PRO A 271 -4.03 -3.70 10.26
N SER A 272 -3.62 -2.64 9.55
CA SER A 272 -4.29 -1.35 9.67
C SER A 272 -5.61 -1.39 8.89
N CYS A 273 -6.64 -0.72 9.41
CA CYS A 273 -7.92 -0.46 8.74
C CYS A 273 -8.87 -1.65 8.61
N GLY A 274 -9.38 -2.15 9.72
CA GLY A 274 -10.63 -2.92 9.73
C GLY A 274 -11.89 -2.03 9.71
N ASN A 275 -11.81 -0.82 10.26
CA ASN A 275 -12.94 0.10 10.45
C ASN A 275 -12.49 1.59 10.39
N SER A 276 -11.63 1.95 9.44
CA SER A 276 -11.21 3.35 9.26
C SER A 276 -12.39 4.24 8.91
N ARG A 277 -12.59 5.32 9.67
CA ARG A 277 -13.65 6.32 9.44
C ARG A 277 -13.31 7.22 8.27
N PHE A 278 -12.02 7.44 8.01
CA PHE A 278 -11.52 8.25 6.91
C PHE A 278 -10.49 7.43 6.16
N GLY A 279 -10.75 7.19 4.91
CA GLY A 279 -9.89 6.41 4.04
C GLY A 279 -10.08 6.80 2.59
N CYS A 280 -9.47 6.02 1.73
CA CYS A 280 -9.64 6.16 0.30
C CYS A 280 -11.09 5.83 -0.08
N TRP A 281 -11.76 6.68 -0.85
CA TRP A 281 -13.10 6.39 -1.36
C TRP A 281 -13.17 5.13 -2.22
N THR A 282 -12.02 4.69 -2.76
CA THR A 282 -11.87 3.45 -3.52
C THR A 282 -11.67 2.20 -2.65
N CYS A 283 -11.77 2.30 -1.31
CA CYS A 283 -11.40 1.21 -0.42
C CYS A 283 -12.36 0.03 -0.50
N THR A 284 -11.86 -1.13 -0.92
CA THR A 284 -12.61 -2.38 -1.03
C THR A 284 -12.25 -3.40 0.07
N VAL A 285 -11.37 -3.01 1.00
CA VAL A 285 -10.99 -3.81 2.18
C VAL A 285 -12.15 -3.95 3.16
N VAL A 286 -12.99 -2.92 3.25
CA VAL A 286 -14.24 -2.92 4.01
C VAL A 286 -15.40 -3.33 3.11
N THR A 287 -16.35 -4.09 3.63
CA THR A 287 -17.51 -4.57 2.86
C THR A 287 -18.40 -3.40 2.42
N LYS A 288 -18.65 -2.44 3.34
CA LYS A 288 -19.43 -1.23 3.10
C LYS A 288 -18.65 -0.02 3.59
N ASP A 289 -18.66 1.05 2.84
CA ASP A 289 -18.08 2.33 3.26
C ASP A 289 -19.15 3.16 3.99
N ARG A 290 -19.27 2.91 5.29
CA ARG A 290 -20.24 3.60 6.14
C ARG A 290 -19.96 5.10 6.26
N ALA A 291 -18.69 5.50 6.20
CA ALA A 291 -18.33 6.92 6.28
C ALA A 291 -18.85 7.68 5.06
N MET A 292 -18.65 7.11 3.86
CA MET A 292 -19.16 7.70 2.63
C MET A 292 -20.70 7.66 2.57
N GLU A 293 -21.32 6.53 2.98
CA GLU A 293 -22.78 6.45 3.08
C GLU A 293 -23.34 7.53 4.01
N SER A 294 -22.70 7.78 5.16
CA SER A 294 -23.12 8.82 6.10
C SER A 294 -22.93 10.25 5.55
N LEU A 295 -21.81 10.52 4.88
CA LEU A 295 -21.56 11.82 4.22
C LEU A 295 -22.63 12.11 3.18
N ILE A 296 -23.00 11.12 2.36
CA ILE A 296 -24.07 11.25 1.36
C ILE A 296 -25.42 11.54 2.05
N GLN A 297 -25.75 10.85 3.14
CA GLN A 297 -26.98 11.07 3.90
C GLN A 297 -27.02 12.46 4.56
N ASN A 298 -25.86 13.04 4.86
CA ASN A 298 -25.73 14.35 5.52
C ASN A 298 -25.54 15.52 4.53
N GLY A 299 -25.80 15.30 3.24
CA GLY A 299 -25.87 16.37 2.24
C GLY A 299 -24.77 16.36 1.17
N GLU A 300 -23.83 15.41 1.22
CA GLU A 300 -22.80 15.24 0.18
C GLU A 300 -23.29 14.29 -0.94
N ASP A 301 -24.53 14.48 -1.41
CA ASP A 301 -25.19 13.62 -2.41
C ASP A 301 -24.39 13.43 -3.69
N TRP A 302 -23.58 14.41 -4.05
CA TRP A 302 -22.69 14.37 -5.22
C TRP A 302 -21.65 13.25 -5.16
N MET A 303 -21.36 12.69 -3.98
CA MET A 303 -20.44 11.57 -3.81
C MET A 303 -21.06 10.22 -4.18
N LEU A 304 -22.37 10.14 -4.44
CA LEU A 304 -23.05 8.89 -4.81
C LEU A 304 -22.42 8.16 -6.03
N PRO A 305 -22.00 8.84 -7.11
CA PRO A 305 -21.28 8.19 -8.21
C PRO A 305 -19.96 7.54 -7.77
N LEU A 306 -19.22 8.16 -6.85
CA LEU A 306 -17.98 7.61 -6.29
C LEU A 306 -18.25 6.34 -5.49
N LEU A 307 -19.29 6.34 -4.66
CA LEU A 307 -19.72 5.14 -3.90
C LEU A 307 -20.11 3.99 -4.85
N LYS A 308 -20.86 4.27 -5.90
CA LYS A 308 -21.26 3.27 -6.90
C LYS A 308 -20.02 2.68 -7.61
N PHE A 309 -19.05 3.52 -7.95
CA PHE A 309 -17.81 3.04 -8.57
C PHE A 309 -16.99 2.17 -7.61
N ARG A 310 -16.88 2.57 -6.35
CA ARG A 310 -16.25 1.77 -5.29
C ARG A 310 -16.93 0.41 -5.15
N ASP A 311 -18.25 0.37 -5.14
CA ASP A 311 -19.03 -0.87 -4.98
C ASP A 311 -18.86 -1.79 -6.20
N LEU A 312 -18.72 -1.22 -7.41
CA LEU A 312 -18.34 -1.98 -8.60
C LEU A 312 -16.97 -2.66 -8.38
N LEU A 313 -15.96 -1.94 -7.90
CA LEU A 313 -14.66 -2.53 -7.61
C LEU A 313 -14.75 -3.60 -6.51
N ALA A 314 -15.54 -3.37 -5.46
CA ALA A 314 -15.74 -4.36 -4.39
C ALA A 314 -16.34 -5.68 -4.92
N LYS A 315 -17.30 -5.60 -5.84
CA LYS A 315 -17.91 -6.75 -6.50
C LYS A 315 -16.87 -7.61 -7.24
N THR A 316 -15.84 -7.00 -7.83
CA THR A 316 -14.78 -7.74 -8.53
C THR A 316 -13.88 -8.57 -7.60
N THR A 317 -13.96 -8.34 -6.28
CA THR A 317 -13.22 -9.11 -5.27
C THR A 317 -13.98 -10.33 -4.76
N ASP A 318 -15.26 -10.45 -5.09
CA ASP A 318 -16.10 -11.57 -4.70
C ASP A 318 -15.51 -12.89 -5.23
N PRO A 319 -15.32 -13.91 -4.36
CA PRO A 319 -14.80 -15.21 -4.76
C PRO A 319 -15.56 -15.89 -5.91
N GLU A 320 -16.86 -15.63 -6.07
CA GLU A 320 -17.70 -16.22 -7.12
C GLU A 320 -17.57 -15.46 -8.46
N GLN A 321 -17.23 -14.17 -8.42
CA GLN A 321 -17.20 -13.30 -9.61
C GLN A 321 -15.79 -12.94 -10.10
N LYS A 322 -14.79 -13.05 -9.24
CA LYS A 322 -13.42 -12.60 -9.54
C LYS A 322 -12.83 -13.21 -10.82
N ASP A 323 -13.17 -14.47 -11.14
CA ASP A 323 -12.66 -15.18 -12.30
C ASP A 323 -13.23 -14.62 -13.62
N THR A 324 -14.40 -13.95 -13.58
CA THR A 324 -14.99 -13.24 -14.72
C THR A 324 -14.17 -11.99 -15.08
N TYR A 325 -13.71 -11.28 -14.07
CA TYR A 325 -13.01 -10.00 -14.26
C TYR A 325 -11.51 -10.15 -14.50
N ARG A 326 -10.92 -11.29 -14.14
CA ARG A 326 -9.47 -11.47 -14.08
C ARG A 326 -8.96 -12.53 -15.03
N ASN A 327 -7.80 -12.24 -15.61
CA ASN A 327 -7.07 -13.19 -16.44
C ASN A 327 -6.66 -14.43 -15.61
N TYR A 328 -6.68 -15.60 -16.21
CA TYR A 328 -6.20 -16.83 -15.58
C TYR A 328 -4.66 -16.89 -15.49
N LYS A 329 -3.93 -16.17 -16.36
CA LYS A 329 -2.46 -16.06 -16.34
C LYS A 329 -2.03 -14.99 -15.36
N ARG A 330 -0.99 -15.25 -14.58
CA ARG A 330 -0.29 -14.22 -13.79
C ARG A 330 0.48 -13.29 -14.72
N ARG A 331 0.92 -12.10 -14.24
CA ARG A 331 1.76 -11.19 -15.04
C ARG A 331 3.05 -11.84 -15.56
N THR A 332 3.49 -12.93 -14.95
CA THR A 332 4.64 -13.75 -15.41
C THR A 332 4.32 -14.64 -16.61
N GLY A 333 3.10 -14.61 -17.14
CA GLY A 333 2.63 -15.49 -18.21
C GLY A 333 2.35 -16.94 -17.79
N LYS A 334 2.32 -17.22 -16.46
CA LYS A 334 2.08 -18.57 -15.91
C LYS A 334 0.74 -18.64 -15.19
N VAL A 335 0.10 -19.79 -15.26
CA VAL A 335 -1.06 -20.14 -14.42
C VAL A 335 -0.54 -20.66 -13.08
N SER A 336 -1.00 -20.06 -11.99
CA SER A 336 -0.69 -20.48 -10.63
C SER A 336 -1.91 -21.15 -10.01
N TYR A 337 -1.69 -22.19 -9.22
CA TYR A 337 -2.76 -22.93 -8.54
C TYR A 337 -2.67 -22.72 -7.03
N GLN A 338 -3.80 -22.87 -6.35
CA GLN A 338 -3.84 -22.84 -4.89
C GLN A 338 -3.05 -24.05 -4.35
N TYR A 339 -2.46 -23.92 -3.17
CA TYR A 339 -1.81 -25.04 -2.50
C TYR A 339 -2.81 -26.18 -2.29
N ALA A 340 -2.36 -27.42 -2.53
CA ALA A 340 -3.17 -28.61 -2.21
C ALA A 340 -3.44 -28.66 -0.72
N LYS A 341 -4.66 -28.93 -0.33
CA LYS A 341 -4.94 -29.37 1.03
C LYS A 341 -4.44 -30.82 1.20
N GLU A 342 -4.04 -31.15 2.42
CA GLU A 342 -3.59 -32.50 2.76
C GLU A 342 -4.67 -33.51 2.36
N GLY A 343 -4.37 -34.45 1.44
CA GLY A 343 -5.31 -35.45 0.91
C GLY A 343 -5.99 -35.10 -0.43
N GLU A 344 -5.78 -33.89 -1.00
CA GLU A 344 -6.25 -33.56 -2.36
C GLU A 344 -5.27 -34.08 -3.42
N ASP A 345 -5.73 -35.05 -4.18
CA ASP A 345 -4.96 -35.60 -5.31
C ASP A 345 -5.15 -34.74 -6.57
N ILE A 346 -4.04 -34.43 -7.19
CA ILE A 346 -3.86 -34.01 -8.60
C ILE A 346 -4.35 -32.61 -9.01
N ALA A 347 -3.54 -31.95 -9.86
CA ALA A 347 -3.69 -30.59 -10.39
C ALA A 347 -4.99 -30.29 -11.15
N SER A 348 -5.74 -31.31 -11.58
CA SER A 348 -7.03 -31.12 -12.29
C SER A 348 -8.15 -30.56 -11.40
N GLU A 349 -8.07 -30.75 -10.08
CA GLU A 349 -9.08 -30.28 -9.12
C GLU A 349 -8.69 -28.97 -8.44
N ARG A 350 -7.45 -28.50 -8.60
CA ARG A 350 -7.00 -27.29 -7.96
C ARG A 350 -7.52 -26.04 -8.65
N LYS A 351 -8.17 -25.19 -7.88
CA LYS A 351 -8.60 -23.89 -8.37
C LYS A 351 -7.38 -23.02 -8.71
N HIS A 352 -7.36 -22.41 -9.88
CA HIS A 352 -6.30 -21.49 -10.26
C HIS A 352 -6.36 -20.18 -9.44
N VAL A 353 -5.24 -19.49 -9.33
CA VAL A 353 -5.15 -18.17 -8.70
C VAL A 353 -5.23 -17.12 -9.81
N PRO A 354 -6.32 -16.34 -9.89
CA PRO A 354 -6.50 -15.38 -10.95
C PRO A 354 -5.37 -14.35 -11.03
N GLY A 355 -5.03 -13.94 -12.24
CA GLY A 355 -4.03 -12.93 -12.56
C GLY A 355 -4.54 -11.49 -12.46
N PRO A 356 -4.08 -10.58 -13.35
CA PRO A 356 -4.55 -9.20 -13.44
C PRO A 356 -5.98 -9.12 -13.97
N TYR A 357 -6.60 -7.94 -13.85
CA TYR A 357 -7.86 -7.66 -14.54
C TYR A 357 -7.67 -7.69 -16.06
N TRP A 358 -8.66 -8.21 -16.79
CA TRP A 358 -8.68 -8.17 -18.24
C TRP A 358 -8.67 -6.73 -18.74
N LEU A 359 -7.98 -6.48 -19.88
CA LEU A 359 -7.85 -5.15 -20.46
C LEU A 359 -9.21 -4.51 -20.76
N LYS A 360 -10.16 -5.25 -21.30
CA LYS A 360 -11.52 -4.77 -21.58
C LYS A 360 -12.23 -4.14 -20.37
N TYR A 361 -12.06 -4.70 -19.16
CA TYR A 361 -12.65 -4.11 -17.95
C TYR A 361 -11.87 -2.89 -17.50
N ARG A 362 -10.53 -2.90 -17.63
CA ARG A 362 -9.69 -1.74 -17.31
C ARG A 362 -10.03 -0.54 -18.20
N GLN A 363 -10.27 -0.76 -19.49
CA GLN A 363 -10.72 0.26 -20.45
C GLN A 363 -12.11 0.80 -20.09
N GLN A 364 -13.06 -0.09 -19.79
CA GLN A 364 -14.41 0.31 -19.40
C GLN A 364 -14.39 1.14 -18.10
N TRP A 365 -13.66 0.69 -17.08
CA TRP A 365 -13.58 1.42 -15.81
C TRP A 365 -12.85 2.76 -15.93
N LEU A 366 -11.89 2.87 -16.83
CA LEU A 366 -11.29 4.18 -17.14
C LEU A 366 -12.34 5.12 -17.74
N ARG A 367 -13.12 4.65 -18.71
CA ARG A 367 -14.22 5.43 -19.31
C ARG A 367 -15.23 5.89 -18.26
N ASP A 368 -15.62 4.97 -17.36
CA ASP A 368 -16.57 5.28 -16.29
C ASP A 368 -16.00 6.29 -15.29
N LEU A 369 -14.71 6.18 -14.94
CA LEU A 369 -14.02 7.11 -14.05
C LEU A 369 -13.94 8.51 -14.64
N LEU A 370 -13.50 8.65 -15.89
CA LEU A 370 -13.41 9.92 -16.61
C LEU A 370 -14.80 10.55 -16.80
N SER A 371 -15.82 9.75 -17.13
CA SER A 371 -17.20 10.22 -17.25
C SER A 371 -17.75 10.70 -15.91
N THR A 372 -17.41 10.03 -14.83
CA THR A 372 -17.78 10.46 -13.46
C THR A 372 -17.12 11.77 -13.11
N GLU A 373 -15.81 11.91 -13.35
CA GLU A 373 -15.07 13.16 -13.11
C GLU A 373 -15.68 14.33 -13.90
N LYS A 374 -15.93 14.12 -15.19
CA LYS A 374 -16.55 15.13 -16.04
C LYS A 374 -17.91 15.56 -15.52
N ALA A 375 -18.80 14.61 -15.18
CA ALA A 375 -20.14 14.90 -14.68
C ALA A 375 -20.11 15.68 -13.36
N LEU A 376 -19.21 15.36 -12.44
CA LEU A 376 -19.03 16.07 -11.18
C LEU A 376 -18.52 17.50 -11.41
N ASN A 377 -17.57 17.69 -12.32
CA ASN A 377 -17.04 19.01 -12.66
C ASN A 377 -18.07 19.90 -13.37
N GLU A 378 -18.94 19.32 -14.21
CA GLU A 378 -20.08 20.02 -14.82
C GLU A 378 -21.13 20.45 -13.78
N GLN A 379 -21.23 19.77 -12.65
CA GLN A 379 -22.06 20.15 -11.51
C GLN A 379 -21.41 21.21 -10.60
N GLY A 380 -20.17 21.63 -10.89
CA GLY A 380 -19.46 22.67 -10.16
C GLY A 380 -18.49 22.17 -9.07
N HIS A 381 -18.29 20.86 -8.98
CA HIS A 381 -17.30 20.27 -8.07
C HIS A 381 -15.93 20.21 -8.76
N SER A 382 -15.00 21.06 -8.39
CA SER A 382 -13.63 21.06 -8.96
C SER A 382 -12.82 19.85 -8.47
N ILE A 383 -13.09 18.66 -9.03
CA ILE A 383 -12.51 17.40 -8.59
C ILE A 383 -11.65 16.78 -9.69
N THR A 384 -10.49 16.27 -9.30
CA THR A 384 -9.62 15.44 -10.14
C THR A 384 -9.61 14.04 -9.56
N LEU A 385 -10.20 13.08 -10.27
CA LEU A 385 -10.22 11.66 -9.85
C LEU A 385 -9.01 10.89 -10.36
N ILE A 386 -8.47 11.30 -11.50
CA ILE A 386 -7.26 10.75 -12.10
C ILE A 386 -6.43 11.87 -12.73
N THR A 387 -5.12 11.84 -12.52
CA THR A 387 -4.22 12.88 -13.01
C THR A 387 -3.70 12.57 -14.41
N GLU A 388 -3.31 13.62 -15.16
CA GLU A 388 -2.71 13.45 -16.48
C GLU A 388 -1.45 12.57 -16.49
N PRO A 389 -0.50 12.69 -15.54
CA PRO A 389 0.62 11.76 -15.44
C PRO A 389 0.22 10.29 -15.25
N GLU A 390 -0.87 10.02 -14.50
CA GLU A 390 -1.39 8.67 -14.36
C GLU A 390 -1.95 8.12 -15.67
N LEU A 391 -2.67 8.94 -16.45
CA LEU A 391 -3.18 8.55 -17.77
C LEU A 391 -2.04 8.17 -18.72
N HIS A 392 -0.96 8.96 -18.75
CA HIS A 392 0.23 8.64 -19.54
C HIS A 392 0.89 7.32 -19.10
N GLU A 393 1.03 7.11 -17.80
CA GLU A 393 1.60 5.88 -17.26
C GLU A 393 0.70 4.66 -17.54
N ILE A 394 -0.64 4.81 -17.41
CA ILE A 394 -1.61 3.74 -17.74
C ILE A 394 -1.49 3.35 -19.21
N ARG A 395 -1.45 4.33 -20.12
CA ARG A 395 -1.23 4.07 -21.55
C ARG A 395 0.04 3.26 -21.79
N GLN A 396 1.17 3.65 -21.17
CA GLN A 396 2.42 2.91 -21.29
C GLN A 396 2.32 1.48 -20.74
N GLN A 397 1.57 1.29 -19.63
CA GLN A 397 1.35 -0.03 -19.05
C GLN A 397 0.47 -0.91 -19.97
N TRP A 398 -0.52 -0.35 -20.65
CA TRP A 398 -1.39 -1.10 -21.59
C TRP A 398 -0.64 -1.49 -22.85
N LEU A 399 0.06 -0.55 -23.46
CA LEU A 399 0.86 -0.81 -24.67
C LEU A 399 1.95 -1.87 -24.44
N LYS A 400 2.47 -1.97 -23.21
CA LYS A 400 3.54 -2.92 -22.81
C LYS A 400 3.04 -4.06 -21.93
N ASP A 401 1.72 -4.31 -21.88
CA ASP A 401 1.19 -5.41 -21.05
C ASP A 401 1.71 -6.75 -21.59
N PRO A 402 2.40 -7.56 -20.78
CA PRO A 402 3.05 -8.77 -21.28
C PRO A 402 2.08 -9.89 -21.67
N ASN A 403 0.81 -9.80 -21.29
CA ASN A 403 -0.17 -10.85 -21.56
C ASN A 403 -1.34 -10.38 -22.44
N GLU A 404 -1.61 -9.08 -22.47
CA GLU A 404 -2.77 -8.50 -23.14
C GLU A 404 -2.45 -7.06 -23.57
N PRO A 405 -1.52 -6.87 -24.52
CA PRO A 405 -1.16 -5.53 -25.00
C PRO A 405 -2.32 -4.84 -25.71
N ASP A 406 -2.42 -3.54 -25.55
CA ASP A 406 -3.42 -2.68 -26.19
C ASP A 406 -2.96 -2.29 -27.60
N TRP A 407 -3.28 -3.13 -28.58
CA TRP A 407 -2.88 -2.94 -29.99
C TRP A 407 -3.52 -1.71 -30.64
N GLU A 408 -4.66 -1.27 -30.12
CA GLU A 408 -5.42 -0.16 -30.70
C GLU A 408 -5.02 1.19 -30.08
N ASP A 409 -4.11 1.18 -29.10
CA ASP A 409 -3.79 2.39 -28.31
C ASP A 409 -5.08 3.10 -27.83
N SER A 410 -5.94 2.36 -27.18
CA SER A 410 -7.33 2.74 -26.93
C SER A 410 -7.47 3.90 -25.93
N LEU A 411 -6.48 4.16 -25.07
CA LEU A 411 -6.60 5.16 -24.02
C LEU A 411 -6.80 6.59 -24.56
N PRO A 412 -6.05 7.10 -25.56
CA PRO A 412 -6.33 8.39 -26.21
C PRO A 412 -7.75 8.48 -26.78
N HIS A 413 -8.25 7.40 -27.35
CA HIS A 413 -9.61 7.34 -27.89
C HIS A 413 -10.67 7.45 -26.79
N ILE A 414 -10.50 6.71 -25.68
CA ILE A 414 -11.38 6.78 -24.52
C ILE A 414 -11.42 8.21 -23.95
N TYR A 415 -10.26 8.85 -23.83
CA TYR A 415 -10.18 10.22 -23.31
C TYR A 415 -10.91 11.22 -24.25
N ARG A 416 -10.66 11.11 -25.56
CA ARG A 416 -11.34 11.95 -26.58
C ARG A 416 -12.85 11.74 -26.58
N ASP A 417 -13.32 10.51 -26.48
CA ASP A 417 -14.76 10.20 -26.44
C ASP A 417 -15.45 10.87 -25.25
N VAL A 418 -14.80 10.90 -24.09
CA VAL A 418 -15.38 11.49 -22.87
C VAL A 418 -15.29 13.01 -22.89
N TYR A 419 -14.12 13.57 -23.18
CA TYR A 419 -13.89 15.03 -23.02
C TYR A 419 -14.03 15.84 -24.31
N ALA A 420 -14.16 15.19 -25.48
CA ALA A 420 -14.17 15.80 -26.81
C ALA A 420 -12.92 16.67 -27.08
N LYS A 421 -11.79 16.31 -26.46
CA LYS A 421 -10.49 16.96 -26.62
C LYS A 421 -9.38 15.94 -26.48
N ASP A 422 -8.20 16.23 -27.03
CA ASP A 422 -7.00 15.43 -26.86
C ASP A 422 -6.13 15.94 -25.71
N LEU A 423 -5.45 15.02 -25.04
CA LEU A 423 -4.29 15.35 -24.22
C LEU A 423 -3.06 15.58 -25.11
N ASN A 424 -2.06 16.26 -24.56
CA ASN A 424 -0.76 16.39 -25.23
C ASN A 424 0.04 15.08 -25.08
N TRP A 425 -0.34 14.09 -25.89
CA TRP A 425 0.29 12.78 -25.88
C TRP A 425 1.71 12.85 -26.42
N ILE A 426 2.64 12.21 -25.72
CA ILE A 426 3.99 12.01 -26.26
C ILE A 426 3.85 11.03 -27.43
N VAL A 427 4.27 11.47 -28.62
CA VAL A 427 4.38 10.59 -29.80
C VAL A 427 5.50 9.61 -29.51
N ASP A 428 5.17 8.33 -29.47
CA ASP A 428 6.17 7.27 -29.32
C ASP A 428 6.40 6.66 -30.71
N ASP A 429 7.52 7.06 -31.33
CA ASP A 429 7.92 6.63 -32.69
C ASP A 429 8.57 5.25 -32.69
N GLN A 430 8.60 4.54 -31.57
CA GLN A 430 9.12 3.18 -31.54
C GLN A 430 8.20 2.27 -32.37
N SER A 431 8.80 1.52 -33.28
CA SER A 431 8.10 0.49 -34.05
C SER A 431 7.35 -0.46 -33.12
N ARG A 432 6.04 -0.41 -33.15
CA ARG A 432 5.18 -1.26 -32.35
C ARG A 432 4.28 -2.04 -33.27
N PHE A 433 3.91 -3.23 -32.81
CA PHE A 433 2.83 -3.96 -33.45
C PHE A 433 1.53 -3.16 -33.31
N ASP A 434 0.82 -3.02 -34.41
CA ASP A 434 -0.55 -2.52 -34.42
C ASP A 434 -1.55 -3.67 -34.62
N ALA A 435 -2.84 -3.34 -34.70
CA ALA A 435 -3.90 -4.32 -34.87
C ALA A 435 -3.73 -5.14 -36.19
N SER A 436 -3.20 -4.51 -37.25
CA SER A 436 -2.98 -5.19 -38.53
C SER A 436 -1.81 -6.18 -38.47
N ASP A 437 -0.77 -5.86 -37.72
CA ASP A 437 0.35 -6.75 -37.43
C ASP A 437 -0.10 -7.97 -36.61
N ALA A 438 -1.01 -7.75 -35.63
CA ALA A 438 -1.57 -8.82 -34.82
C ALA A 438 -2.40 -9.80 -35.67
N GLU A 439 -3.27 -9.30 -36.57
CA GLU A 439 -4.04 -10.13 -37.49
C GLU A 439 -3.13 -10.92 -38.45
N LEU A 440 -2.09 -10.29 -38.99
CA LEU A 440 -1.11 -10.94 -39.82
C LEU A 440 -0.38 -12.04 -39.06
N LEU A 441 0.00 -11.78 -37.82
CA LEU A 441 0.69 -12.74 -36.97
C LEU A 441 -0.19 -13.96 -36.67
N GLU A 442 -1.48 -13.75 -36.36
CA GLU A 442 -2.45 -14.84 -36.19
C GLU A 442 -2.54 -15.72 -37.44
N GLN A 443 -2.63 -15.12 -38.61
CA GLN A 443 -2.68 -15.86 -39.86
C GLN A 443 -1.40 -16.69 -40.11
N LEU A 444 -0.24 -16.12 -39.84
CA LEU A 444 1.04 -16.79 -40.03
C LEU A 444 1.26 -17.93 -39.01
N THR A 445 0.86 -17.75 -37.77
CA THR A 445 1.08 -18.73 -36.68
C THR A 445 0.07 -19.88 -36.72
N ALA A 446 -1.15 -19.64 -37.18
CA ALA A 446 -2.21 -20.67 -37.26
C ALA A 446 -1.78 -21.93 -38.03
N HIS A 447 -0.93 -21.78 -39.06
CA HIS A 447 -0.42 -22.91 -39.83
C HIS A 447 0.59 -23.79 -39.06
N TYR A 448 1.24 -23.25 -38.03
CA TYR A 448 2.34 -23.92 -37.33
C TYR A 448 1.95 -24.37 -35.92
N GLU A 449 0.69 -24.21 -35.50
CA GLU A 449 0.22 -24.52 -34.14
C GLU A 449 1.04 -23.80 -33.04
N VAL A 450 1.46 -22.58 -33.35
CA VAL A 450 2.26 -21.75 -32.44
C VAL A 450 1.38 -20.58 -31.95
N GLU A 451 1.41 -20.30 -30.67
CA GLU A 451 0.63 -19.19 -30.09
C GLU A 451 1.17 -17.85 -30.57
N PRO A 452 0.33 -16.97 -31.15
CA PRO A 452 0.74 -15.67 -31.66
C PRO A 452 1.43 -14.81 -30.61
N GLU A 453 0.91 -14.82 -29.36
CA GLU A 453 1.48 -14.05 -28.26
C GLU A 453 2.92 -14.49 -27.90
N MET A 454 3.24 -15.77 -28.08
CA MET A 454 4.61 -16.25 -27.86
C MET A 454 5.59 -15.66 -28.87
N VAL A 455 5.21 -15.70 -30.16
CA VAL A 455 6.03 -15.15 -31.24
C VAL A 455 6.22 -13.66 -31.06
N MET A 456 5.17 -12.96 -30.69
CA MET A 456 5.15 -11.54 -30.45
C MET A 456 6.10 -11.13 -29.32
N LYS A 457 6.07 -11.82 -28.18
CA LYS A 457 7.02 -11.59 -27.07
C LYS A 457 8.47 -11.84 -27.47
N LEU A 458 8.72 -12.78 -28.37
CA LEU A 458 10.07 -13.02 -28.89
C LEU A 458 10.53 -11.87 -29.78
N ILE A 459 9.64 -11.34 -30.63
CA ILE A 459 9.94 -10.18 -31.48
C ILE A 459 10.15 -8.91 -30.64
N GLU A 460 9.27 -8.64 -29.68
CA GLU A 460 9.45 -7.52 -28.74
C GLU A 460 10.77 -7.62 -27.97
N LEU A 461 11.16 -8.84 -27.55
CA LEU A 461 12.45 -9.04 -26.92
C LEU A 461 13.60 -8.66 -27.86
N GLU A 462 13.54 -9.04 -29.12
CA GLU A 462 14.57 -8.69 -30.11
C GLU A 462 14.61 -7.18 -30.34
N ILE A 463 13.47 -6.54 -30.54
CA ILE A 463 13.37 -5.07 -30.68
C ILE A 463 13.95 -4.36 -29.46
N SER A 464 13.65 -4.85 -28.22
CA SER A 464 14.18 -4.26 -26.98
C SER A 464 15.71 -4.36 -26.84
N LEU A 465 16.35 -5.21 -27.63
CA LEU A 465 17.78 -5.47 -27.63
C LEU A 465 18.49 -4.85 -28.86
N GLU A 466 17.71 -4.24 -29.74
CA GLU A 466 18.25 -3.53 -30.91
C GLU A 466 19.14 -2.35 -30.46
N GLY A 467 20.26 -2.19 -31.12
CA GLY A 467 21.25 -1.16 -30.78
C GLY A 467 22.12 -1.44 -29.55
N LEU A 468 21.87 -2.51 -28.80
CA LEU A 468 22.74 -2.88 -27.68
C LEU A 468 24.00 -3.63 -28.16
N SER A 469 25.17 -3.11 -27.81
CA SER A 469 26.48 -3.74 -28.14
C SER A 469 26.70 -5.06 -27.39
N LYS A 470 26.03 -5.28 -26.26
CA LYS A 470 26.09 -6.52 -25.46
C LYS A 470 24.70 -7.06 -25.24
N ARG A 471 24.45 -8.25 -25.78
CA ARG A 471 23.16 -8.98 -25.65
C ARG A 471 23.26 -10.03 -24.51
N GLN A 472 23.71 -9.60 -23.34
CA GLN A 472 23.89 -10.51 -22.20
C GLN A 472 22.53 -11.01 -21.68
N GLY A 473 22.41 -12.33 -21.47
CA GLY A 473 21.21 -12.95 -20.92
C GLY A 473 20.05 -13.13 -21.90
N VAL A 474 20.26 -12.92 -23.19
CA VAL A 474 19.23 -13.11 -24.25
C VAL A 474 18.63 -14.52 -24.22
N PHE A 475 19.48 -15.55 -24.15
CA PHE A 475 19.03 -16.94 -24.11
C PHE A 475 18.18 -17.25 -22.86
N ASP A 476 18.52 -16.66 -21.72
CA ASP A 476 17.73 -16.80 -20.49
C ASP A 476 16.36 -16.13 -20.65
N LYS A 477 16.31 -14.95 -21.28
CA LYS A 477 15.07 -14.24 -21.55
C LYS A 477 14.18 -15.01 -22.53
N ILE A 478 14.75 -15.51 -23.64
CA ILE A 478 14.06 -16.39 -24.57
C ILE A 478 13.55 -17.65 -23.85
N GLY A 479 14.40 -18.31 -23.07
CA GLY A 479 14.03 -19.47 -22.29
C GLY A 479 12.90 -19.20 -21.30
N ASN A 480 12.83 -18.00 -20.71
CA ASN A 480 11.75 -17.60 -19.83
C ASN A 480 10.44 -17.36 -20.57
N ILE A 481 10.48 -16.83 -21.78
CA ILE A 481 9.29 -16.70 -22.66
C ILE A 481 8.78 -18.09 -23.02
N LEU A 482 9.63 -18.97 -23.53
CA LEU A 482 9.24 -20.32 -23.93
C LEU A 482 8.68 -21.17 -22.77
N LYS A 483 9.07 -20.88 -21.52
CA LYS A 483 8.59 -21.56 -20.31
C LYS A 483 7.28 -20.99 -19.74
N GLN A 484 6.66 -20.02 -20.39
CA GLN A 484 5.33 -19.53 -20.01
C GLN A 484 4.25 -20.54 -20.40
N ASP A 485 3.04 -20.34 -19.88
CA ASP A 485 1.89 -21.17 -20.24
C ASP A 485 1.19 -20.56 -21.45
N TRP A 486 1.08 -21.33 -22.51
CA TRP A 486 0.50 -20.93 -23.80
C TRP A 486 -0.77 -21.72 -24.09
N GLY A 487 -1.77 -21.08 -24.74
CA GLY A 487 -3.06 -21.65 -25.07
C GLY A 487 -4.16 -21.34 -24.06
N SER A 488 -5.31 -21.98 -24.19
CA SER A 488 -6.47 -21.82 -23.29
C SER A 488 -6.20 -22.37 -21.89
N LEU A 489 -7.03 -21.98 -20.92
CA LEU A 489 -6.93 -22.50 -19.55
C LEU A 489 -7.08 -24.02 -19.51
N GLU A 490 -8.00 -24.56 -20.30
CA GLU A 490 -8.27 -25.99 -20.43
C GLU A 490 -7.05 -26.75 -20.99
N ASP A 491 -6.42 -26.22 -22.05
CA ASP A 491 -5.21 -26.82 -22.64
C ASP A 491 -4.04 -26.84 -21.66
N ILE A 492 -3.85 -25.73 -20.93
CA ILE A 492 -2.81 -25.59 -19.91
C ILE A 492 -3.04 -26.59 -18.77
N GLN A 493 -4.27 -26.73 -18.29
CA GLN A 493 -4.62 -27.70 -17.25
C GLN A 493 -4.38 -29.13 -17.73
N GLN A 494 -4.77 -29.47 -18.93
CA GLN A 494 -4.57 -30.81 -19.51
C GLN A 494 -3.09 -31.15 -19.70
N LYS A 495 -2.28 -30.20 -20.18
CA LYS A 495 -0.82 -30.34 -20.28
C LYS A 495 -0.20 -30.59 -18.89
N GLN A 496 -0.62 -29.87 -17.87
CA GLN A 496 -0.09 -30.03 -16.52
C GLN A 496 -0.46 -31.38 -15.90
N VAL A 497 -1.69 -31.84 -16.06
CA VAL A 497 -2.12 -33.18 -15.61
C VAL A 497 -1.28 -34.26 -16.30
N THR A 498 -1.03 -34.12 -17.59
CA THR A 498 -0.21 -35.08 -18.35
C THR A 498 1.24 -35.11 -17.86
N LEU A 499 1.84 -33.93 -17.61
CA LEU A 499 3.20 -33.81 -17.06
C LEU A 499 3.30 -34.40 -15.66
N GLN A 500 2.31 -34.18 -14.78
CA GLN A 500 2.32 -34.75 -13.44
C GLN A 500 2.21 -36.27 -13.47
N LYS A 501 1.34 -36.85 -14.30
CA LYS A 501 1.25 -38.29 -14.48
C LYS A 501 2.55 -38.88 -14.97
N ARG A 502 3.24 -38.18 -15.87
CA ARG A 502 4.57 -38.59 -16.37
C ARG A 502 5.60 -38.56 -15.23
N ASN A 503 5.69 -37.45 -14.48
CA ASN A 503 6.64 -37.32 -13.38
C ASN A 503 6.39 -38.34 -12.26
N GLN A 504 5.14 -38.68 -11.96
CA GLN A 504 4.79 -39.74 -11.02
C GLN A 504 5.27 -41.11 -11.52
N ARG A 505 5.07 -41.41 -12.80
CA ARG A 505 5.57 -42.66 -13.40
C ARG A 505 7.10 -42.74 -13.33
N ASP A 506 7.78 -41.63 -13.68
CA ASP A 506 9.24 -41.57 -13.64
C ASP A 506 9.78 -41.72 -12.22
N GLN A 507 9.11 -41.13 -11.20
CA GLN A 507 9.45 -41.33 -9.79
C GLN A 507 9.23 -42.79 -9.34
N HIS A 508 8.07 -43.39 -9.67
CA HIS A 508 7.81 -44.80 -9.36
C HIS A 508 8.85 -45.71 -10.01
N GLN A 509 9.19 -45.46 -11.28
CA GLN A 509 10.22 -46.25 -11.98
C GLN A 509 11.59 -46.14 -11.32
N LYS A 510 11.95 -44.91 -10.86
CA LYS A 510 13.20 -44.70 -10.12
C LYS A 510 13.20 -45.45 -8.80
N THR A 511 12.11 -45.39 -8.05
CA THR A 511 11.96 -46.13 -6.79
C THR A 511 12.09 -47.66 -7.00
N ILE A 512 11.45 -48.19 -8.07
CA ILE A 512 11.55 -49.61 -8.46
C ILE A 512 13.03 -49.96 -8.74
N ASN A 513 13.72 -49.15 -9.55
CA ASN A 513 15.11 -49.38 -9.90
C ASN A 513 16.04 -49.34 -8.65
N ASP A 514 15.77 -48.42 -7.73
CA ASP A 514 16.53 -48.32 -6.45
C ASP A 514 16.30 -49.56 -5.58
N ILE A 515 15.06 -50.07 -5.47
CA ILE A 515 14.70 -51.29 -4.74
C ILE A 515 15.36 -52.52 -5.40
N GLU A 516 15.33 -52.61 -6.73
CA GLU A 516 16.00 -53.72 -7.46
C GLU A 516 17.51 -53.70 -7.26
N ALA A 517 18.14 -52.53 -7.19
CA ALA A 517 19.56 -52.40 -6.90
C ALA A 517 19.90 -52.84 -5.48
N GLU A 518 19.08 -52.50 -4.48
CA GLU A 518 19.23 -52.96 -3.09
C GLU A 518 19.02 -54.48 -2.99
N LEU A 519 18.01 -55.05 -3.65
CA LEU A 519 17.76 -56.48 -3.70
C LEU A 519 18.96 -57.26 -4.27
N LYS A 520 19.55 -56.77 -5.38
CA LYS A 520 20.77 -57.38 -5.94
C LYS A 520 21.95 -57.34 -4.96
N LYS A 521 22.09 -56.23 -4.22
CA LYS A 521 23.14 -56.11 -3.21
C LYS A 521 22.95 -57.11 -2.05
N VAL A 522 21.73 -57.24 -1.57
CA VAL A 522 21.39 -58.23 -0.52
C VAL A 522 21.58 -59.64 -1.00
N GLN A 523 21.19 -59.97 -2.25
CA GLN A 523 21.42 -61.27 -2.87
C GLN A 523 22.91 -61.59 -2.98
N SER A 524 23.74 -60.61 -3.38
CA SER A 524 25.19 -60.80 -3.41
C SER A 524 25.75 -61.11 -2.03
N GLN A 525 25.35 -60.36 -1.00
CA GLN A 525 25.76 -60.59 0.38
C GLN A 525 25.33 -61.96 0.92
N LEU A 526 24.17 -62.45 0.54
CA LEU A 526 23.62 -63.75 0.89
C LEU A 526 24.46 -64.89 0.24
N ASN A 527 24.80 -64.71 -1.02
CA ASN A 527 25.68 -65.67 -1.75
C ASN A 527 27.08 -65.74 -1.11
N ASP A 528 27.67 -64.59 -0.82
CA ASP A 528 28.95 -64.49 -0.14
C ASP A 528 28.91 -65.15 1.24
N ALA A 529 27.86 -64.98 2.03
CA ALA A 529 27.65 -65.64 3.31
C ALA A 529 27.46 -67.16 3.17
N HIS A 530 26.79 -67.60 2.13
CA HIS A 530 26.59 -69.01 1.84
C HIS A 530 27.89 -69.68 1.44
N ASP A 531 28.70 -69.03 0.61
CA ASP A 531 30.03 -69.50 0.22
C ASP A 531 30.99 -69.55 1.40
N MET A 532 30.99 -68.57 2.30
CA MET A 532 31.74 -68.59 3.57
C MET A 532 31.31 -69.75 4.49
N SER A 533 29.98 -69.97 4.60
CA SER A 533 29.45 -71.09 5.40
C SER A 533 29.87 -72.45 4.83
N ARG A 534 29.93 -72.57 3.50
CA ARG A 534 30.42 -73.80 2.84
C ARG A 534 31.89 -74.02 3.07
N LEU A 535 32.75 -73.02 2.95
CA LEU A 535 34.18 -73.09 3.25
C LEU A 535 34.42 -73.44 4.73
N LEU A 536 33.68 -72.87 5.65
CA LEU A 536 33.77 -73.21 7.07
C LEU A 536 33.40 -74.68 7.34
N ASN A 537 32.37 -75.23 6.65
CA ASN A 537 32.02 -76.65 6.81
C ASN A 537 33.03 -77.57 6.15
N GLU A 538 33.71 -77.21 5.08
CA GLU A 538 34.80 -77.98 4.47
C GLU A 538 36.04 -78.03 5.39
N VAL A 539 36.40 -76.95 6.07
CA VAL A 539 37.47 -76.88 7.03
C VAL A 539 37.22 -77.76 8.27
N VAL A 540 35.95 -77.81 8.75
CA VAL A 540 35.59 -78.65 9.92
C VAL A 540 35.52 -80.13 9.60
N THR A 541 35.42 -80.53 8.33
CA THR A 541 35.42 -81.97 7.92
C THR A 541 36.80 -82.54 7.62
N ASP A 542 37.85 -81.71 7.46
CA ASP A 542 39.23 -82.17 7.25
C ASP A 542 40.01 -82.35 8.55
N ASP A 543 39.48 -82.03 9.72
CA ASP A 543 40.10 -82.17 11.05
C ASP A 543 39.55 -83.38 11.85
N ASN A 544 38.85 -84.40 11.21
CA ASN A 544 38.42 -85.63 11.86
C ASN A 544 39.08 -86.88 11.26
#